data_ef4b0836e2ceca14841b5181271e3221
#
_entry.id   ef4b0836e2ceca14841b5181271e3221
#
_cell.length_a   1.000
_cell.length_b   1.000
_cell.length_c   1.000
_cell.angle_alpha   90.00
_cell.angle_beta   90.00
_cell.angle_gamma   90.00
#
_symmetry.space_group_name_H-M   'P 1'
#
loop_
_entity.id
_entity.type
_entity.pdbx_description
1 polymer ?
#
loop_
_entity_poly.entity_id
_entity_poly.type
_entity_poly.pdbx_seq_one_letter_code
_entity_poly.pdbx_strand_id
1 'polypeptide(L)'
;MIGKFQVYNVVASASICIALGMDSNLIFKSLGYLKPARGRMEVLSETKNKALVIIDYAHTPAALTSALKSIQEIIGRERIITLFGCGGDRDKNKRKIMGEIANEYSDIVIVTDDNPRNEAPSNIRSEILSGCPTATEIPNRDKAIKYAVSKLQKNDLLLIAGKGHETFQAVGIETLP
;
A
#
# COMPACT_ATOMS: atom_id res chain seq x y z
N MET A 1 6.35 11.28 -8.52
CA MET A 1 6.42 9.93 -7.88
C MET A 1 6.76 10.11 -6.42
N ILE A 2 6.23 9.27 -5.52
CA ILE A 2 6.45 9.34 -4.06
C ILE A 2 7.42 8.22 -3.64
N GLY A 3 8.37 8.56 -2.76
CA GLY A 3 9.30 7.63 -2.14
C GLY A 3 10.67 7.54 -2.81
N LYS A 4 11.72 7.55 -1.99
CA LYS A 4 13.13 7.45 -2.45
C LYS A 4 13.41 6.18 -3.26
N PHE A 5 12.71 5.07 -2.95
CA PHE A 5 12.88 3.82 -3.69
C PHE A 5 12.49 3.94 -5.17
N GLN A 6 11.60 4.90 -5.53
CA GLN A 6 11.27 5.16 -6.93
C GLN A 6 12.46 5.72 -7.71
N VAL A 7 13.35 6.47 -7.05
CA VAL A 7 14.58 6.96 -7.68
C VAL A 7 15.45 5.78 -8.13
N TYR A 8 15.60 4.76 -7.29
CA TYR A 8 16.35 3.56 -7.67
C TYR A 8 15.72 2.84 -8.87
N ASN A 9 14.39 2.73 -8.91
CA ASN A 9 13.67 2.15 -10.04
C ASN A 9 13.92 2.95 -11.33
N VAL A 10 13.88 4.27 -11.24
CA VAL A 10 14.13 5.17 -12.37
C VAL A 10 15.56 5.04 -12.86
N VAL A 11 16.54 5.06 -11.96
CA VAL A 11 17.96 4.91 -12.30
C VAL A 11 18.21 3.55 -12.96
N ALA A 12 17.68 2.47 -12.39
CA ALA A 12 17.81 1.13 -12.98
C ALA A 12 17.22 1.07 -14.39
N SER A 13 16.00 1.61 -14.57
CA SER A 13 15.34 1.62 -15.87
C SER A 13 16.12 2.45 -16.90
N ALA A 14 16.58 3.65 -16.51
CA ALA A 14 17.38 4.51 -17.37
C ALA A 14 18.71 3.83 -17.77
N SER A 15 19.39 3.20 -16.82
CA SER A 15 20.63 2.47 -17.08
C SER A 15 20.44 1.31 -18.06
N ILE A 16 19.35 0.56 -17.94
CA ILE A 16 19.00 -0.52 -18.88
C ILE A 16 18.76 0.04 -20.28
N CYS A 17 18.01 1.14 -20.39
CA CYS A 17 17.74 1.78 -21.69
C CYS A 17 19.02 2.27 -22.36
N ILE A 18 19.93 2.88 -21.60
CA ILE A 18 21.25 3.33 -22.09
C ILE A 18 22.08 2.12 -22.56
N ALA A 19 22.12 1.05 -21.77
CA ALA A 19 22.86 -0.18 -22.12
C ALA A 19 22.31 -0.84 -23.39
N LEU A 20 21.01 -0.67 -23.69
CA LEU A 20 20.39 -1.12 -24.94
C LEU A 20 20.60 -0.17 -26.12
N GLY A 21 21.40 0.89 -25.96
CA GLY A 21 21.76 1.82 -27.03
C GLY A 21 20.78 2.96 -27.26
N MET A 22 19.84 3.23 -26.34
CA MET A 22 18.95 4.39 -26.45
C MET A 22 19.72 5.70 -26.19
N ASP A 23 19.34 6.77 -26.88
CA ASP A 23 19.93 8.10 -26.67
C ASP A 23 19.69 8.59 -25.24
N SER A 24 20.79 8.87 -24.52
CA SER A 24 20.76 9.33 -23.14
C SER A 24 20.02 10.66 -22.96
N ASN A 25 20.13 11.58 -23.94
CA ASN A 25 19.43 12.87 -23.89
C ASN A 25 17.92 12.67 -23.96
N LEU A 26 17.45 11.73 -24.79
CA LEU A 26 16.03 11.38 -24.87
C LEU A 26 15.55 10.79 -23.54
N ILE A 27 16.33 9.89 -22.94
CA ILE A 27 16.01 9.27 -21.64
C ILE A 27 15.89 10.36 -20.58
N PHE A 28 16.90 11.24 -20.42
CA PHE A 28 16.86 12.30 -19.41
C PHE A 28 15.69 13.27 -19.60
N LYS A 29 15.37 13.65 -20.83
CA LYS A 29 14.18 14.47 -21.13
C LYS A 29 12.87 13.78 -20.73
N SER A 30 12.82 12.45 -20.81
CA SER A 30 11.63 11.65 -20.47
C SER A 30 11.39 11.54 -18.97
N LEU A 31 12.41 11.74 -18.13
CA LEU A 31 12.28 11.58 -16.66
C LEU A 31 11.20 12.50 -16.06
N GLY A 32 11.03 13.70 -16.58
CA GLY A 32 10.00 14.65 -16.14
C GLY A 32 8.55 14.20 -16.35
N TYR A 33 8.34 13.24 -17.25
CA TYR A 33 7.02 12.73 -17.63
C TYR A 33 6.69 11.38 -16.98
N LEU A 34 7.60 10.83 -16.18
CA LEU A 34 7.39 9.53 -15.55
C LEU A 34 6.26 9.58 -14.54
N LYS A 35 5.38 8.58 -14.61
CA LYS A 35 4.34 8.31 -13.63
C LYS A 35 4.65 7.03 -12.90
N PRO A 36 4.17 6.86 -11.63
CA PRO A 36 4.30 5.58 -10.95
C PRO A 36 3.55 4.50 -11.74
N ALA A 37 4.04 3.28 -11.68
CA ALA A 37 3.28 2.14 -12.18
C ALA A 37 1.98 2.01 -11.38
N ARG A 38 0.90 1.53 -12.03
CA ARG A 38 -0.40 1.35 -11.40
C ARG A 38 -0.28 0.50 -10.14
N GLY A 39 -0.87 0.97 -9.04
CA GLY A 39 -0.82 0.30 -7.75
C GLY A 39 0.55 0.30 -7.06
N ARG A 40 1.47 1.21 -7.42
CA ARG A 40 2.80 1.38 -6.81
C ARG A 40 2.98 2.82 -6.35
N MET A 41 2.66 3.10 -5.08
CA MET A 41 2.60 4.46 -4.53
C MET A 41 1.81 5.40 -5.45
N GLU A 42 0.73 4.88 -5.99
CA GLU A 42 -0.14 5.60 -6.90
C GLU A 42 -1.08 6.51 -6.13
N VAL A 43 -1.00 7.80 -6.38
CA VAL A 43 -1.97 8.77 -5.85
C VAL A 43 -3.24 8.68 -6.67
N LEU A 44 -4.33 8.18 -6.08
CA LEU A 44 -5.62 8.06 -6.74
C LEU A 44 -6.36 9.38 -6.82
N SER A 45 -6.39 10.09 -5.70
CA SER A 45 -7.11 11.34 -5.58
C SER A 45 -6.56 12.19 -4.44
N GLU A 46 -6.70 13.49 -4.62
CA GLU A 46 -6.68 14.45 -3.53
C GLU A 46 -8.14 14.82 -3.22
N THR A 47 -8.58 14.63 -2.00
CA THR A 47 -9.94 14.97 -1.60
C THR A 47 -10.12 16.48 -1.50
N LYS A 48 -11.38 16.95 -1.44
CA LYS A 48 -11.69 18.38 -1.20
C LYS A 48 -11.01 18.93 0.07
N ASN A 49 -10.75 18.06 1.04
CA ASN A 49 -10.07 18.41 2.30
C ASN A 49 -8.54 18.33 2.19
N LYS A 50 -7.98 18.20 0.99
CA LYS A 50 -6.54 17.99 0.74
C LYS A 50 -5.98 16.70 1.36
N ALA A 51 -6.80 15.74 1.73
CA ALA A 51 -6.36 14.41 2.11
C ALA A 51 -5.93 13.64 0.86
N LEU A 52 -4.84 12.87 0.94
CA LEU A 52 -4.35 12.02 -0.14
C LEU A 52 -4.78 10.58 0.06
N VAL A 53 -5.22 9.94 -1.02
CA VAL A 53 -5.47 8.50 -1.07
C VAL A 53 -4.42 7.86 -1.99
N ILE A 54 -3.63 6.96 -1.42
CA ILE A 54 -2.52 6.27 -2.10
C ILE A 54 -2.80 4.77 -2.11
N ILE A 55 -2.60 4.14 -3.25
CA ILE A 55 -2.60 2.67 -3.38
C ILE A 55 -1.17 2.17 -3.55
N ASP A 56 -0.84 1.09 -2.83
CA ASP A 56 0.43 0.38 -2.98
C ASP A 56 0.25 -1.14 -2.93
N TYR A 57 1.14 -1.84 -3.59
CA TYR A 57 1.21 -3.31 -3.59
C TYR A 57 1.99 -3.89 -2.39
N ALA A 58 2.40 -3.07 -1.44
CA ALA A 58 3.17 -3.48 -0.27
C ALA A 58 2.44 -4.60 0.50
N HIS A 59 2.94 -5.83 0.36
CA HIS A 59 2.40 -7.05 0.97
C HIS A 59 3.45 -7.85 1.75
N THR A 60 4.60 -7.23 2.01
CA THR A 60 5.68 -7.76 2.85
C THR A 60 6.08 -6.74 3.91
N PRO A 61 6.69 -7.14 5.04
CA PRO A 61 7.16 -6.22 6.08
C PRO A 61 8.06 -5.12 5.52
N ALA A 62 9.07 -5.47 4.75
CA ALA A 62 10.02 -4.51 4.18
C ALA A 62 9.34 -3.50 3.24
N ALA A 63 8.41 -3.98 2.37
CA ALA A 63 7.68 -3.10 1.46
C ALA A 63 6.73 -2.15 2.22
N LEU A 64 6.02 -2.64 3.24
CA LEU A 64 5.13 -1.82 4.06
C LEU A 64 5.90 -0.74 4.82
N THR A 65 7.04 -1.11 5.43
CA THR A 65 7.94 -0.15 6.09
C THR A 65 8.43 0.92 5.10
N SER A 66 8.87 0.52 3.91
CA SER A 66 9.36 1.45 2.89
C SER A 66 8.26 2.42 2.42
N ALA A 67 7.05 1.91 2.18
CA ALA A 67 5.91 2.73 1.81
C ALA A 67 5.55 3.74 2.90
N LEU A 68 5.41 3.29 4.15
CA LEU A 68 5.05 4.15 5.28
C LEU A 68 6.12 5.21 5.58
N LYS A 69 7.41 4.86 5.57
CA LYS A 69 8.49 5.85 5.71
C LYS A 69 8.47 6.90 4.59
N SER A 70 8.20 6.47 3.35
CA SER A 70 8.07 7.41 2.23
C SER A 70 6.89 8.37 2.39
N ILE A 71 5.82 7.91 3.01
CA ILE A 71 4.63 8.71 3.30
C ILE A 71 4.92 9.73 4.40
N GLN A 72 5.64 9.34 5.46
CA GLN A 72 6.02 10.25 6.54
C GLN A 72 6.89 11.43 6.06
N GLU A 73 7.63 11.25 4.95
CA GLU A 73 8.43 12.32 4.35
C GLU A 73 7.57 13.37 3.59
N ILE A 74 6.27 13.16 3.43
CA ILE A 74 5.37 14.11 2.75
C ILE A 74 5.05 15.26 3.68
N ILE A 75 5.56 16.44 3.35
CA ILE A 75 5.41 17.66 4.16
C ILE A 75 3.94 18.09 4.23
N GLY A 76 3.49 18.54 5.42
CA GLY A 76 2.17 19.11 5.63
C GLY A 76 1.06 18.07 5.78
N ARG A 77 1.41 16.81 6.08
CA ARG A 77 0.44 15.76 6.41
C ARG A 77 0.22 15.69 7.92
N GLU A 78 -1.04 15.47 8.31
CA GLU A 78 -1.47 15.43 9.72
C GLU A 78 -1.42 14.03 10.27
N ARG A 79 -2.21 13.11 9.68
CA ARG A 79 -2.33 11.73 10.14
C ARG A 79 -2.14 10.75 9.00
N ILE A 80 -1.61 9.58 9.34
CA ILE A 80 -1.50 8.44 8.44
C ILE A 80 -2.52 7.38 8.84
N ILE A 81 -3.41 7.04 7.92
CA ILE A 81 -4.36 5.94 8.04
C ILE A 81 -3.86 4.82 7.13
N THR A 82 -3.64 3.62 7.69
CA THR A 82 -3.21 2.46 6.91
C THR A 82 -4.28 1.39 6.90
N LEU A 83 -4.71 1.00 5.70
CA LEU A 83 -5.63 -0.10 5.46
C LEU A 83 -4.89 -1.22 4.74
N PHE A 84 -4.87 -2.42 5.32
CA PHE A 84 -4.24 -3.57 4.71
C PHE A 84 -4.81 -4.90 5.20
N GLY A 85 -4.42 -5.97 4.53
CA GLY A 85 -4.65 -7.35 4.91
C GLY A 85 -3.49 -8.22 4.45
N CYS A 86 -3.55 -9.51 4.78
CA CYS A 86 -2.57 -10.49 4.33
C CYS A 86 -3.25 -11.63 3.58
N GLY A 87 -2.54 -12.21 2.62
CA GLY A 87 -3.01 -13.38 1.90
C GLY A 87 -2.89 -14.67 2.71
N GLY A 88 -3.83 -15.59 2.49
CA GLY A 88 -3.77 -16.98 2.93
C GLY A 88 -2.86 -17.83 2.03
N ASP A 89 -2.50 -19.02 2.51
CA ASP A 89 -1.58 -19.98 1.84
C ASP A 89 -0.25 -19.30 1.47
N ARG A 90 0.25 -18.46 2.37
CA ARG A 90 1.50 -17.70 2.24
C ARG A 90 2.21 -17.66 3.60
N ASP A 91 3.36 -17.00 3.65
CA ASP A 91 4.12 -16.80 4.89
C ASP A 91 3.24 -16.17 5.98
N LYS A 92 3.00 -16.93 7.06
CA LYS A 92 2.21 -16.50 8.21
C LYS A 92 3.01 -15.61 9.15
N ASN A 93 4.32 -15.82 9.24
CA ASN A 93 5.18 -15.08 10.17
C ASN A 93 5.18 -13.57 9.91
N LYS A 94 4.96 -13.17 8.67
CA LYS A 94 4.88 -11.75 8.31
C LYS A 94 3.65 -11.04 8.88
N ARG A 95 2.55 -11.74 9.24
CA ARG A 95 1.25 -11.15 9.58
C ARG A 95 1.35 -10.25 10.80
N LYS A 96 1.86 -10.80 11.91
CA LYS A 96 2.09 -10.04 13.14
C LYS A 96 3.07 -8.88 12.90
N ILE A 97 4.19 -9.14 12.22
CA ILE A 97 5.22 -8.14 11.93
C ILE A 97 4.63 -6.98 11.11
N MET A 98 3.79 -7.25 10.12
CA MET A 98 3.11 -6.21 9.36
C MET A 98 2.11 -5.41 10.22
N GLY A 99 1.45 -6.06 11.18
CA GLY A 99 0.64 -5.40 12.20
C GLY A 99 1.47 -4.43 13.04
N GLU A 100 2.60 -4.89 13.57
CA GLU A 100 3.53 -4.07 14.36
C GLU A 100 4.04 -2.85 13.57
N ILE A 101 4.45 -3.05 12.31
CA ILE A 101 4.89 -1.97 11.42
C ILE A 101 3.76 -0.96 11.18
N ALA A 102 2.56 -1.42 10.87
CA ALA A 102 1.43 -0.53 10.66
C ALA A 102 1.12 0.28 11.93
N ASN A 103 1.17 -0.34 13.11
CA ASN A 103 0.95 0.32 14.39
C ASN A 103 2.05 1.35 14.74
N GLU A 104 3.30 1.09 14.35
CA GLU A 104 4.43 2.00 14.58
C GLU A 104 4.36 3.26 13.71
N TYR A 105 3.95 3.11 12.44
CA TYR A 105 4.06 4.18 11.44
C TYR A 105 2.73 4.86 11.09
N SER A 106 1.62 4.46 11.73
CA SER A 106 0.29 5.01 11.41
C SER A 106 -0.49 5.43 12.65
N ASP A 107 -1.28 6.48 12.53
CA ASP A 107 -2.17 6.96 13.59
C ASP A 107 -3.45 6.11 13.70
N ILE A 108 -3.89 5.55 12.58
CA ILE A 108 -5.06 4.68 12.51
C ILE A 108 -4.72 3.48 11.62
N VAL A 109 -4.97 2.28 12.15
CA VAL A 109 -4.79 1.03 11.40
C VAL A 109 -6.14 0.36 11.20
N ILE A 110 -6.42 -0.06 9.96
CA ILE A 110 -7.61 -0.80 9.58
C ILE A 110 -7.18 -2.12 8.98
N VAL A 111 -7.57 -3.23 9.62
CA VAL A 111 -7.28 -4.59 9.17
C VAL A 111 -8.49 -5.15 8.45
N THR A 112 -8.27 -5.67 7.24
CA THR A 112 -9.32 -6.19 6.36
C THR A 112 -8.87 -7.46 5.65
N ASP A 113 -9.78 -8.13 4.93
CA ASP A 113 -9.44 -9.27 4.10
C ASP A 113 -8.64 -8.85 2.87
N ASP A 114 -7.69 -9.72 2.50
CA ASP A 114 -6.98 -9.71 1.22
C ASP A 114 -7.44 -10.93 0.40
N ASN A 115 -6.54 -11.78 -0.04
CA ASN A 115 -6.81 -13.04 -0.74
C ASN A 115 -6.72 -14.20 0.27
N PRO A 116 -7.79 -14.58 1.00
CA PRO A 116 -7.72 -15.62 2.05
C PRO A 116 -7.42 -17.01 1.49
N ARG A 117 -7.70 -17.26 0.23
CA ARG A 117 -7.53 -18.57 -0.42
C ARG A 117 -8.24 -19.66 0.40
N ASN A 118 -7.52 -20.71 0.83
CA ASN A 118 -8.10 -21.81 1.61
C ASN A 118 -8.06 -21.60 3.12
N GLU A 119 -7.48 -20.50 3.61
CA GLU A 119 -7.46 -20.19 5.05
C GLU A 119 -8.72 -19.44 5.50
N ALA A 120 -9.13 -19.65 6.74
CA ALA A 120 -10.18 -18.86 7.35
C ALA A 120 -9.76 -17.38 7.47
N PRO A 121 -10.46 -16.42 6.84
CA PRO A 121 -10.07 -15.01 6.85
C PRO A 121 -9.92 -14.42 8.26
N SER A 122 -10.77 -14.85 9.19
CA SER A 122 -10.73 -14.45 10.59
C SER A 122 -9.40 -14.78 11.28
N ASN A 123 -8.82 -15.95 10.97
CA ASN A 123 -7.53 -16.35 11.53
C ASN A 123 -6.41 -15.45 11.03
N ILE A 124 -6.43 -15.12 9.73
CA ILE A 124 -5.45 -14.20 9.13
C ILE A 124 -5.51 -12.84 9.80
N ARG A 125 -6.73 -12.27 9.96
CA ARG A 125 -6.90 -10.99 10.63
C ARG A 125 -6.48 -11.03 12.09
N SER A 126 -6.84 -12.09 12.83
CA SER A 126 -6.42 -12.27 14.24
C SER A 126 -4.90 -12.28 14.40
N GLU A 127 -4.17 -12.94 13.49
CA GLU A 127 -2.71 -12.95 13.50
C GLU A 127 -2.13 -11.55 13.22
N ILE A 128 -2.73 -10.76 12.32
CA ILE A 128 -2.33 -9.36 12.08
C ILE A 128 -2.61 -8.51 13.32
N LEU A 129 -3.81 -8.63 13.89
CA LEU A 129 -4.25 -7.87 15.07
C LEU A 129 -3.38 -8.13 16.31
N SER A 130 -2.74 -9.29 16.41
CA SER A 130 -1.76 -9.56 17.47
C SER A 130 -0.56 -8.59 17.44
N GLY A 131 -0.27 -7.96 16.31
CA GLY A 131 0.75 -6.92 16.15
C GLY A 131 0.21 -5.49 16.26
N CYS A 132 -1.11 -5.29 16.12
CA CYS A 132 -1.76 -3.97 16.19
C CYS A 132 -3.11 -4.06 16.94
N PRO A 133 -3.09 -4.28 18.27
CA PRO A 133 -4.30 -4.61 19.04
C PRO A 133 -5.34 -3.49 19.10
N THR A 134 -4.96 -2.26 18.78
CA THR A 134 -5.87 -1.09 18.73
C THR A 134 -6.47 -0.87 17.34
N ALA A 135 -6.12 -1.69 16.35
CA ALA A 135 -6.60 -1.55 15.00
C ALA A 135 -8.10 -1.83 14.88
N THR A 136 -8.75 -1.14 13.96
CA THR A 136 -10.15 -1.40 13.60
C THR A 136 -10.21 -2.60 12.65
N GLU A 137 -10.94 -3.65 13.04
CA GLU A 137 -11.18 -4.81 12.17
C GLU A 137 -12.45 -4.63 11.35
N ILE A 138 -12.32 -4.69 10.02
CA ILE A 138 -13.46 -4.67 9.09
C ILE A 138 -13.20 -5.73 8.01
N PRO A 139 -13.85 -6.92 8.10
CA PRO A 139 -13.59 -8.03 7.21
C PRO A 139 -13.76 -7.68 5.72
N ASN A 140 -14.91 -7.14 5.36
CA ASN A 140 -15.20 -6.79 3.98
C ASN A 140 -14.39 -5.58 3.52
N ARG A 141 -13.54 -5.77 2.51
CA ARG A 141 -12.58 -4.76 2.04
C ARG A 141 -13.25 -3.51 1.45
N ASP A 142 -14.37 -3.66 0.73
CA ASP A 142 -15.12 -2.51 0.21
C ASP A 142 -15.64 -1.64 1.37
N LYS A 143 -16.23 -2.27 2.39
CA LYS A 143 -16.69 -1.56 3.59
C LYS A 143 -15.52 -0.92 4.35
N ALA A 144 -14.38 -1.60 4.43
CA ALA A 144 -13.18 -1.08 5.08
C ALA A 144 -12.65 0.17 4.36
N ILE A 145 -12.60 0.15 3.03
CA ILE A 145 -12.18 1.31 2.22
C ILE A 145 -13.16 2.48 2.41
N LYS A 146 -14.47 2.23 2.32
CA LYS A 146 -15.50 3.26 2.56
C LYS A 146 -15.38 3.86 3.95
N TYR A 147 -15.16 3.03 4.96
CA TYR A 147 -14.93 3.47 6.33
C TYR A 147 -13.66 4.32 6.44
N ALA A 148 -12.53 3.88 5.89
CA ALA A 148 -11.28 4.62 5.89
C ALA A 148 -11.44 6.01 5.26
N VAL A 149 -12.08 6.07 4.08
CA VAL A 149 -12.34 7.34 3.38
C VAL A 149 -13.25 8.26 4.21
N SER A 150 -14.26 7.72 4.91
CA SER A 150 -15.16 8.51 5.77
C SER A 150 -14.45 9.13 7.00
N LYS A 151 -13.30 8.58 7.39
CA LYS A 151 -12.49 9.07 8.53
C LYS A 151 -11.47 10.13 8.15
N LEU A 152 -11.30 10.40 6.86
CA LEU A 152 -10.33 11.38 6.37
C LEU A 152 -10.69 12.80 6.81
N GLN A 153 -9.75 13.44 7.44
CA GLN A 153 -9.77 14.85 7.79
C GLN A 153 -8.85 15.65 6.87
N LYS A 154 -8.74 16.93 7.12
CA LYS A 154 -7.86 17.81 6.35
C LYS A 154 -6.40 17.34 6.45
N ASN A 155 -5.73 17.29 5.32
CA ASN A 155 -4.33 16.89 5.18
C ASN A 155 -3.99 15.44 5.61
N ASP A 156 -4.97 14.59 5.90
CA ASP A 156 -4.72 13.18 6.19
C ASP A 156 -4.16 12.45 4.96
N LEU A 157 -3.52 11.32 5.22
CA LEU A 157 -3.06 10.42 4.20
C LEU A 157 -3.60 9.00 4.46
N LEU A 158 -4.29 8.43 3.47
CA LEU A 158 -4.76 7.05 3.48
C LEU A 158 -3.87 6.21 2.57
N LEU A 159 -3.19 5.23 3.16
CA LEU A 159 -2.50 4.16 2.43
C LEU A 159 -3.40 2.93 2.36
N ILE A 160 -3.76 2.51 1.16
CA ILE A 160 -4.43 1.24 0.88
C ILE A 160 -3.38 0.27 0.35
N ALA A 161 -2.91 -0.64 1.21
CA ALA A 161 -1.81 -1.53 0.91
C ALA A 161 -2.25 -2.99 0.64
N GLY A 162 -1.38 -3.73 -0.03
CA GLY A 162 -1.47 -5.17 -0.24
C GLY A 162 -1.85 -5.58 -1.65
N LYS A 163 -2.90 -5.02 -2.22
CA LYS A 163 -3.45 -5.44 -3.53
C LYS A 163 -2.94 -4.61 -4.71
N GLY A 164 -2.52 -3.37 -4.48
CA GLY A 164 -2.04 -2.51 -5.57
C GLY A 164 -3.05 -2.45 -6.73
N HIS A 165 -2.67 -2.97 -7.87
CA HIS A 165 -3.48 -3.00 -9.10
C HIS A 165 -4.44 -4.19 -9.22
N GLU A 166 -4.46 -5.13 -8.26
CA GLU A 166 -5.35 -6.29 -8.29
C GLU A 166 -6.81 -5.86 -8.18
N THR A 167 -7.65 -6.38 -9.08
CA THR A 167 -9.09 -6.06 -9.17
C THR A 167 -9.97 -7.19 -8.66
N PHE A 168 -9.39 -8.24 -8.09
CA PHE A 168 -10.12 -9.42 -7.62
C PHE A 168 -9.64 -9.90 -6.27
N GLN A 169 -10.47 -10.72 -5.60
CA GLN A 169 -10.13 -11.46 -4.39
C GLN A 169 -10.20 -12.97 -4.64
N ALA A 170 -9.17 -13.72 -4.23
CA ALA A 170 -9.17 -15.18 -4.28
C ALA A 170 -9.69 -15.74 -2.95
N VAL A 171 -10.82 -16.45 -3.00
CA VAL A 171 -11.50 -17.08 -1.87
C VAL A 171 -11.76 -18.55 -2.20
N GLY A 172 -11.05 -19.48 -1.58
CA GLY A 172 -11.03 -20.87 -1.99
C GLY A 172 -10.59 -21.00 -3.43
N ILE A 173 -11.42 -21.64 -4.24
CA ILE A 173 -11.23 -21.80 -5.69
C ILE A 173 -11.86 -20.68 -6.53
N GLU A 174 -12.58 -19.76 -5.88
CA GLU A 174 -13.30 -18.67 -6.53
C GLU A 174 -12.47 -17.41 -6.64
N THR A 175 -12.74 -16.63 -7.67
CA THR A 175 -12.20 -15.28 -7.87
C THR A 175 -13.34 -14.30 -7.85
N LEU A 176 -13.42 -13.49 -6.80
CA LEU A 176 -14.45 -12.47 -6.61
C LEU A 176 -13.95 -11.11 -7.10
N PRO A 177 -14.80 -10.25 -7.70
CA PRO A 177 -14.41 -8.92 -8.12
C PRO A 177 -14.13 -7.97 -6.94
#